data_5ef1279db468e643dfa4543356bf545a
#
_entry.id   5ef1279db468e643dfa4543356bf545a
#
_cell.length_a   1.000
_cell.length_b   1.000
_cell.length_c   1.000
_cell.angle_alpha   90.00
_cell.angle_beta   90.00
_cell.angle_gamma   90.00
#
_symmetry.space_group_name_H-M   'P 1'
#
loop_
_entity.id
_entity.type
_entity.pdbx_description
1 polymer ?
#
loop_
_entity_poly.entity_id
_entity_poly.type
_entity_poly.pdbx_seq_one_letter_code
_entity_poly.pdbx_strand_id
1 'polypeptide(L)'
;HYGWVMACLAFLTTVFSSTALTTPSIILLSIAEHHGWEISDVSKSLALMFLVLATMAPFGSALMLRIGVIKVVILSGMLMVSGLIITIWASEKWHLFIGIGALLGTASGILGLGLSATIAIRWFEEKRGLVVGILTSAFAAGQLIFVPLIGWLTTIVDWRFAILPAAIGSVICATLFFFFGKNWPAELGLKPYG
;
A
#
# COMPACT_ATOMS: atom_id res chain seq x y z
N HIS A 1 -8.37 23.16 8.77
CA HIS A 1 -7.56 22.49 9.78
C HIS A 1 -6.64 21.47 9.12
N TYR A 2 -5.38 21.43 9.55
CA TYR A 2 -4.36 20.56 8.90
C TYR A 2 -4.69 19.05 8.99
N GLY A 3 -5.53 18.66 9.93
CA GLY A 3 -6.04 17.28 10.03
C GLY A 3 -6.65 16.75 8.73
N TRP A 4 -7.33 17.61 7.96
CA TRP A 4 -7.90 17.22 6.66
C TRP A 4 -6.84 17.01 5.59
N VAL A 5 -5.71 17.73 5.66
CA VAL A 5 -4.55 17.48 4.78
C VAL A 5 -3.98 16.10 5.08
N MET A 6 -3.81 15.77 6.37
CA MET A 6 -3.34 14.44 6.80
C MET A 6 -4.31 13.33 6.41
N ALA A 7 -5.63 13.58 6.50
CA ALA A 7 -6.64 12.63 6.05
C ALA A 7 -6.58 12.43 4.51
N CYS A 8 -6.40 13.49 3.74
CA CYS A 8 -6.23 13.41 2.28
C CYS A 8 -4.97 12.61 1.91
N LEU A 9 -3.84 12.86 2.55
CA LEU A 9 -2.60 12.10 2.35
C LEU A 9 -2.79 10.62 2.69
N ALA A 10 -3.45 10.30 3.80
CA ALA A 10 -3.74 8.93 4.19
C ALA A 10 -4.71 8.26 3.21
N PHE A 11 -5.72 8.98 2.71
CA PHE A 11 -6.64 8.50 1.69
C PHE A 11 -5.91 8.08 0.41
N LEU A 12 -5.09 8.96 -0.14
CA LEU A 12 -4.28 8.67 -1.33
C LEU A 12 -3.34 7.48 -1.09
N THR A 13 -2.69 7.42 0.07
CA THR A 13 -1.80 6.30 0.41
C THR A 13 -2.56 4.98 0.48
N THR A 14 -3.77 4.98 1.04
CA THR A 14 -4.61 3.77 1.10
C THR A 14 -5.08 3.34 -0.29
N VAL A 15 -5.44 4.28 -1.17
CA VAL A 15 -5.78 4.03 -2.57
C VAL A 15 -4.64 3.32 -3.30
N PHE A 16 -3.43 3.86 -3.24
CA PHE A 16 -2.28 3.26 -3.93
C PHE A 16 -1.76 1.98 -3.25
N SER A 17 -1.89 1.87 -1.93
CA SER A 17 -1.57 0.63 -1.21
C SER A 17 -2.51 -0.51 -1.62
N SER A 18 -3.81 -0.22 -1.80
CA SER A 18 -4.76 -1.22 -2.31
C SER A 18 -4.43 -1.68 -3.73
N THR A 19 -3.94 -0.75 -4.56
CA THR A 19 -3.48 -1.05 -5.92
C THR A 19 -2.28 -2.00 -5.90
N ALA A 20 -1.28 -1.72 -5.06
CA ALA A 20 -0.11 -2.57 -4.91
C ALA A 20 -0.46 -3.99 -4.42
N LEU A 21 -1.47 -4.09 -3.55
CA LEU A 21 -1.95 -5.37 -3.03
C LEU A 21 -2.69 -6.21 -4.08
N THR A 22 -3.45 -5.56 -4.97
CA THR A 22 -4.26 -6.27 -5.99
C THR A 22 -3.51 -6.56 -7.28
N THR A 23 -2.52 -5.75 -7.64
CA THR A 23 -1.72 -5.91 -8.86
C THR A 23 -1.20 -7.35 -9.05
N PRO A 24 -0.55 -8.00 -8.07
CA PRO A 24 -0.01 -9.35 -8.24
C PRO A 24 -1.08 -10.40 -8.61
N SER A 25 -2.30 -10.25 -8.07
CA SER A 25 -3.41 -11.17 -8.38
C SER A 25 -3.89 -11.05 -9.82
N ILE A 26 -3.84 -9.83 -10.38
CA ILE A 26 -4.28 -9.57 -11.77
C ILE A 26 -3.23 -10.06 -12.77
N ILE A 27 -1.95 -9.81 -12.50
CA ILE A 27 -0.85 -10.19 -13.40
C ILE A 27 -0.37 -11.62 -13.23
N LEU A 28 -0.94 -12.39 -12.29
CA LEU A 28 -0.52 -13.75 -11.95
C LEU A 28 -0.44 -14.66 -13.17
N LEU A 29 -1.49 -14.68 -13.99
CA LEU A 29 -1.55 -15.52 -15.19
C LEU A 29 -0.49 -15.12 -16.20
N SER A 30 -0.33 -13.83 -16.43
CA SER A 30 0.68 -13.29 -17.36
C SER A 30 2.11 -13.60 -16.92
N ILE A 31 2.40 -13.58 -15.62
CA ILE A 31 3.71 -14.01 -15.08
C ILE A 31 3.94 -15.51 -15.34
N ALA A 32 2.93 -16.34 -15.05
CA ALA A 32 3.01 -17.79 -15.23
C ALA A 32 3.26 -18.14 -16.70
N GLU A 33 2.50 -17.57 -17.62
CA GLU A 33 2.63 -17.78 -19.07
C GLU A 33 3.98 -17.28 -19.60
N HIS A 34 4.42 -16.09 -19.18
CA HIS A 34 5.68 -15.51 -19.65
C HIS A 34 6.90 -16.35 -19.31
N HIS A 35 6.91 -16.99 -18.14
CA HIS A 35 8.03 -17.79 -17.67
C HIS A 35 7.85 -19.30 -17.88
N GLY A 36 6.69 -19.75 -18.38
CA GLY A 36 6.35 -21.17 -18.47
C GLY A 36 6.24 -21.85 -17.10
N TRP A 37 5.85 -21.11 -16.07
CA TRP A 37 5.68 -21.64 -14.72
C TRP A 37 4.25 -22.12 -14.49
N GLU A 38 4.08 -23.05 -13.56
CA GLU A 38 2.75 -23.45 -13.14
C GLU A 38 2.07 -22.30 -12.35
N ILE A 39 0.79 -22.10 -12.61
CA ILE A 39 -0.04 -21.12 -11.88
C ILE A 39 0.01 -21.38 -10.37
N SER A 40 0.08 -22.67 -9.98
CA SER A 40 0.19 -23.09 -8.59
C SER A 40 1.43 -22.49 -7.89
N ASP A 41 2.57 -22.40 -8.58
CA ASP A 41 3.81 -21.86 -8.01
C ASP A 41 3.74 -20.35 -7.82
N VAL A 42 3.16 -19.62 -8.78
CA VAL A 42 2.95 -18.18 -8.66
C VAL A 42 1.93 -17.88 -7.56
N SER A 43 0.85 -18.67 -7.47
CA SER A 43 -0.17 -18.52 -6.42
C SER A 43 0.36 -18.71 -5.00
N LYS A 44 1.40 -19.54 -4.81
CA LYS A 44 2.08 -19.69 -3.50
C LYS A 44 2.69 -18.39 -3.02
N SER A 45 3.22 -17.55 -3.92
CA SER A 45 3.75 -16.22 -3.55
C SER A 45 2.64 -15.27 -3.08
N LEU A 46 1.44 -15.36 -3.66
CA LEU A 46 0.27 -14.61 -3.18
C LEU A 46 -0.20 -15.11 -1.82
N ALA A 47 -0.24 -16.42 -1.62
CA ALA A 47 -0.58 -17.00 -0.32
C ALA A 47 0.39 -16.52 0.78
N LEU A 48 1.69 -16.50 0.48
CA LEU A 48 2.70 -15.94 1.38
C LEU A 48 2.46 -14.43 1.63
N MET A 49 2.11 -13.66 0.59
CA MET A 49 1.81 -12.24 0.73
C MET A 49 0.67 -12.00 1.73
N PHE A 50 -0.42 -12.74 1.63
CA PHE A 50 -1.56 -12.60 2.55
C PHE A 50 -1.21 -13.09 3.97
N LEU A 51 -0.40 -14.14 4.10
CA LEU A 51 0.09 -14.60 5.40
C LEU A 51 0.96 -13.53 6.08
N VAL A 52 1.91 -12.96 5.36
CA VAL A 52 2.79 -11.89 5.86
C VAL A 52 1.98 -10.63 6.17
N LEU A 53 1.04 -10.24 5.31
CA LEU A 53 0.13 -9.12 5.54
C LEU A 53 -0.64 -9.31 6.85
N ALA A 54 -1.25 -10.47 7.07
CA ALA A 54 -2.03 -10.75 8.27
C ALA A 54 -1.17 -10.71 9.54
N THR A 55 0.07 -11.23 9.46
CA THR A 55 1.01 -11.21 10.59
C THR A 55 1.56 -9.82 10.88
N MET A 56 1.76 -8.98 9.86
CA MET A 56 2.29 -7.62 10.00
C MET A 56 1.23 -6.57 10.40
N ALA A 57 -0.04 -6.83 10.13
CA ALA A 57 -1.13 -5.90 10.41
C ALA A 57 -1.17 -5.37 11.86
N PRO A 58 -1.06 -6.18 12.91
CA PRO A 58 -1.06 -5.67 14.28
C PRO A 58 0.17 -4.82 14.62
N PHE A 59 1.29 -5.04 13.93
CA PHE A 59 2.51 -4.28 14.16
C PHE A 59 2.52 -2.92 13.49
N GLY A 60 1.70 -2.70 12.45
CA GLY A 60 1.66 -1.46 11.70
C GLY A 60 1.36 -0.24 12.57
N SER A 61 0.28 -0.29 13.35
CA SER A 61 -0.08 0.79 14.29
C SER A 61 0.97 1.00 15.37
N ALA A 62 1.51 -0.09 15.95
CA ALA A 62 2.55 -0.02 16.96
C ALA A 62 3.83 0.64 16.39
N LEU A 63 4.19 0.32 15.17
CA LEU A 63 5.35 0.92 14.49
C LEU A 63 5.11 2.42 14.24
N MET A 64 3.91 2.81 13.78
CA MET A 64 3.54 4.22 13.61
C MET A 64 3.57 5.01 14.92
N LEU A 65 3.21 4.38 16.03
CA LEU A 65 3.30 5.00 17.36
C LEU A 65 4.75 5.19 17.80
N ARG A 66 5.63 4.23 17.49
CA ARG A 66 7.02 4.22 17.96
C ARG A 66 7.95 5.10 17.15
N ILE A 67 7.90 5.04 15.82
CA ILE A 67 8.84 5.76 14.94
C ILE A 67 8.20 6.89 14.12
N GLY A 68 6.87 7.05 14.23
CA GLY A 68 6.09 8.09 13.54
C GLY A 68 5.48 7.60 12.21
N VAL A 69 4.37 8.23 11.83
CA VAL A 69 3.61 7.88 10.62
C VAL A 69 4.44 8.13 9.35
N ILE A 70 5.15 9.26 9.28
CA ILE A 70 5.94 9.67 8.11
C ILE A 70 6.96 8.58 7.74
N LYS A 71 7.77 8.17 8.72
CA LYS A 71 8.83 7.17 8.50
C LYS A 71 8.24 5.82 8.08
N VAL A 72 7.11 5.45 8.67
CA VAL A 72 6.43 4.17 8.33
C VAL A 72 5.89 4.20 6.92
N VAL A 73 5.26 5.29 6.48
CA VAL A 73 4.74 5.42 5.11
C VAL A 73 5.88 5.38 4.09
N ILE A 74 6.98 6.11 4.35
CA ILE A 74 8.15 6.10 3.47
C ILE A 74 8.77 4.69 3.40
N LEU A 75 8.98 4.04 4.54
CA LEU A 75 9.53 2.68 4.61
C LEU A 75 8.64 1.70 3.83
N SER A 76 7.33 1.75 4.05
CA SER A 76 6.39 0.89 3.33
C SER A 76 6.37 1.17 1.82
N GLY A 77 6.47 2.45 1.42
CA GLY A 77 6.61 2.83 0.01
C GLY A 77 7.89 2.25 -0.62
N MET A 78 9.01 2.32 0.09
CA MET A 78 10.28 1.72 -0.37
C MET A 78 10.16 0.19 -0.50
N LEU A 79 9.53 -0.48 0.47
CA LEU A 79 9.29 -1.92 0.40
C LEU A 79 8.37 -2.30 -0.77
N MET A 80 7.32 -1.52 -1.02
CA MET A 80 6.43 -1.73 -2.17
C MET A 80 7.18 -1.61 -3.49
N VAL A 81 7.91 -0.52 -3.68
CA VAL A 81 8.67 -0.27 -4.92
C VAL A 81 9.72 -1.33 -5.14
N SER A 82 10.49 -1.69 -4.12
CA SER A 82 11.52 -2.75 -4.24
C SER A 82 10.89 -4.12 -4.52
N GLY A 83 9.76 -4.45 -3.89
CA GLY A 83 9.02 -5.68 -4.17
C GLY A 83 8.52 -5.76 -5.62
N LEU A 84 7.98 -4.65 -6.14
CA LEU A 84 7.52 -4.55 -7.52
C LEU A 84 8.69 -4.63 -8.52
N ILE A 85 9.82 -3.98 -8.23
CA ILE A 85 11.05 -4.07 -9.04
C ILE A 85 11.56 -5.51 -9.11
N ILE A 86 11.67 -6.19 -7.97
CA ILE A 86 12.10 -7.60 -7.93
C ILE A 86 11.14 -8.47 -8.74
N THR A 87 9.85 -8.19 -8.71
CA THR A 87 8.84 -8.93 -9.48
C THR A 87 9.02 -8.73 -10.99
N ILE A 88 9.35 -7.51 -11.46
CA ILE A 88 9.61 -7.22 -12.88
C ILE A 88 10.83 -8.00 -13.40
N TRP A 89 11.89 -8.09 -12.58
CA TRP A 89 13.16 -8.74 -12.92
C TRP A 89 13.22 -10.20 -12.46
N ALA A 90 12.08 -10.80 -12.12
CA ALA A 90 12.04 -12.17 -11.67
C ALA A 90 12.48 -13.11 -12.78
N SER A 91 13.58 -13.84 -12.54
CA SER A 91 14.09 -14.91 -13.41
C SER A 91 13.88 -16.30 -12.78
N GLU A 92 13.71 -16.35 -11.48
CA GLU A 92 13.51 -17.54 -10.68
C GLU A 92 12.26 -17.39 -9.79
N LYS A 93 11.59 -18.49 -9.49
CA LYS A 93 10.35 -18.50 -8.68
C LYS A 93 10.53 -17.83 -7.30
N TRP A 94 11.68 -17.99 -6.67
CA TRP A 94 11.94 -17.41 -5.35
C TRP A 94 11.96 -15.86 -5.34
N HIS A 95 12.23 -15.21 -6.48
CA HIS A 95 12.10 -13.75 -6.58
C HIS A 95 10.67 -13.30 -6.30
N LEU A 96 9.65 -14.08 -6.74
CA LEU A 96 8.25 -13.77 -6.45
C LEU A 96 7.92 -13.93 -4.97
N PHE A 97 8.51 -14.93 -4.29
CA PHE A 97 8.32 -15.10 -2.85
C PHE A 97 8.88 -13.91 -2.05
N ILE A 98 10.02 -13.36 -2.48
CA ILE A 98 10.58 -12.16 -1.85
C ILE A 98 9.81 -10.92 -2.27
N GLY A 99 9.64 -10.65 -3.57
CA GLY A 99 9.03 -9.43 -4.10
C GLY A 99 7.57 -9.31 -3.69
N ILE A 100 6.76 -10.27 -4.10
CA ILE A 100 5.31 -10.29 -3.82
C ILE A 100 5.05 -10.75 -2.38
N GLY A 101 5.60 -11.90 -2.02
CA GLY A 101 5.29 -12.52 -0.73
C GLY A 101 5.76 -11.69 0.46
N ALA A 102 7.05 -11.48 0.58
CA ALA A 102 7.62 -10.84 1.76
C ALA A 102 7.48 -9.31 1.72
N LEU A 103 7.96 -8.65 0.66
CA LEU A 103 8.06 -7.18 0.63
C LEU A 103 6.69 -6.52 0.48
N LEU A 104 5.89 -6.91 -0.51
CA LEU A 104 4.54 -6.36 -0.66
C LEU A 104 3.62 -6.75 0.50
N GLY A 105 3.72 -7.99 1.00
CA GLY A 105 2.97 -8.45 2.17
C GLY A 105 3.28 -7.61 3.41
N THR A 106 4.57 -7.39 3.70
CA THR A 106 5.01 -6.55 4.84
C THR A 106 4.53 -5.11 4.70
N ALA A 107 4.76 -4.49 3.54
CA ALA A 107 4.39 -3.10 3.31
C ALA A 107 2.87 -2.88 3.43
N SER A 108 2.09 -3.75 2.79
CA SER A 108 0.61 -3.68 2.83
C SER A 108 0.06 -3.99 4.22
N GLY A 109 0.65 -4.92 4.95
CA GLY A 109 0.27 -5.23 6.32
C GLY A 109 0.51 -4.06 7.28
N ILE A 110 1.67 -3.41 7.17
CA ILE A 110 2.01 -2.26 8.01
C ILE A 110 1.10 -1.06 7.73
N LEU A 111 0.83 -0.75 6.45
CA LEU A 111 -0.04 0.38 6.09
C LEU A 111 -1.52 0.12 6.36
N GLY A 112 -2.02 -1.02 6.00
CA GLY A 112 -3.39 -1.48 6.11
C GLY A 112 -4.36 -0.58 6.90
N LEU A 113 -5.13 -1.16 7.79
CA LEU A 113 -6.06 -0.42 8.67
C LEU A 113 -5.34 0.48 9.69
N GLY A 114 -4.07 0.20 9.98
CA GLY A 114 -3.27 0.95 10.96
C GLY A 114 -3.09 2.41 10.63
N LEU A 115 -2.90 2.76 9.37
CA LEU A 115 -2.73 4.15 8.92
C LEU A 115 -4.01 4.96 9.16
N SER A 116 -5.15 4.44 8.71
CA SER A 116 -6.46 5.10 8.84
C SER A 116 -6.82 5.35 10.31
N ALA A 117 -6.66 4.33 11.16
CA ALA A 117 -6.93 4.43 12.58
C ALA A 117 -5.99 5.44 13.27
N THR A 118 -4.69 5.39 12.96
CA THR A 118 -3.69 6.28 13.57
C THR A 118 -3.95 7.75 13.22
N ILE A 119 -4.26 8.06 11.96
CA ILE A 119 -4.60 9.43 11.53
C ILE A 119 -5.88 9.91 12.19
N ALA A 120 -6.94 9.10 12.20
CA ALA A 120 -8.20 9.47 12.82
C ALA A 120 -8.06 9.74 14.32
N ILE A 121 -7.32 8.91 15.05
CA ILE A 121 -7.14 9.08 16.50
C ILE A 121 -6.29 10.31 16.83
N ARG A 122 -5.24 10.59 16.06
CA ARG A 122 -4.30 11.67 16.37
C ARG A 122 -4.80 13.06 15.96
N TRP A 123 -5.54 13.15 14.85
CA TRP A 123 -5.89 14.41 14.23
C TRP A 123 -7.35 14.85 14.45
N PHE A 124 -8.21 13.95 14.93
CA PHE A 124 -9.64 14.23 15.10
C PHE A 124 -10.14 13.78 16.46
N GLU A 125 -10.82 14.67 17.19
CA GLU A 125 -11.59 14.35 18.41
C GLU A 125 -13.05 14.16 18.07
N GLU A 126 -13.64 15.13 17.36
CA GLU A 126 -14.95 14.98 16.73
C GLU A 126 -14.81 14.26 15.37
N LYS A 127 -15.87 13.68 14.86
CA LYS A 127 -15.96 13.06 13.53
C LYS A 127 -14.98 11.91 13.26
N ARG A 128 -14.35 11.31 14.28
CA ARG A 128 -13.42 10.17 14.11
C ARG A 128 -14.02 9.05 13.27
N GLY A 129 -15.28 8.67 13.56
CA GLY A 129 -15.99 7.62 12.81
C GLY A 129 -16.16 7.96 11.33
N LEU A 130 -16.50 9.22 11.01
CA LEU A 130 -16.59 9.69 9.63
C LEU A 130 -15.24 9.59 8.92
N VAL A 131 -14.18 10.06 9.56
CA VAL A 131 -12.83 10.03 8.98
C VAL A 131 -12.35 8.58 8.77
N VAL A 132 -12.55 7.70 9.73
CA VAL A 132 -12.24 6.27 9.56
C VAL A 132 -13.06 5.69 8.40
N GLY A 133 -14.36 5.98 8.31
CA GLY A 133 -15.21 5.51 7.22
C GLY A 133 -14.70 5.99 5.84
N ILE A 134 -14.32 7.26 5.71
CA ILE A 134 -13.75 7.81 4.48
C ILE A 134 -12.41 7.13 4.15
N LEU A 135 -11.53 6.99 5.13
CA LEU A 135 -10.21 6.39 4.91
C LEU A 135 -10.28 4.89 4.58
N THR A 136 -11.22 4.16 5.17
CA THR A 136 -11.43 2.74 4.83
C THR A 136 -12.07 2.57 3.45
N SER A 137 -12.96 3.50 3.04
CA SER A 137 -13.52 3.47 1.69
C SER A 137 -12.48 3.71 0.59
N ALA A 138 -11.36 4.35 0.93
CA ALA A 138 -10.24 4.57 0.00
C ALA A 138 -9.68 3.25 -0.56
N PHE A 139 -9.72 2.17 0.22
CA PHE A 139 -9.30 0.84 -0.24
C PHE A 139 -10.18 0.35 -1.39
N ALA A 140 -11.50 0.42 -1.23
CA ALA A 140 -12.44 0.03 -2.27
C ALA A 140 -12.39 0.98 -3.47
N ALA A 141 -12.23 2.28 -3.25
CA ALA A 141 -12.08 3.27 -4.32
C ALA A 141 -10.83 2.99 -5.16
N GLY A 142 -9.70 2.63 -4.52
CA GLY A 142 -8.49 2.23 -5.23
C GLY A 142 -8.70 1.00 -6.11
N GLN A 143 -9.37 -0.02 -5.59
CA GLN A 143 -9.69 -1.22 -6.38
C GLN A 143 -10.63 -0.90 -7.55
N LEU A 144 -11.66 -0.10 -7.32
CA LEU A 144 -12.63 0.26 -8.36
C LEU A 144 -11.97 0.98 -9.55
N ILE A 145 -10.98 1.82 -9.28
CA ILE A 145 -10.27 2.60 -10.30
C ILE A 145 -9.17 1.76 -10.96
N PHE A 146 -8.32 1.12 -10.15
CA PHE A 146 -7.08 0.53 -10.65
C PHE A 146 -7.21 -0.91 -11.13
N VAL A 147 -8.17 -1.71 -10.63
CA VAL A 147 -8.35 -3.09 -11.11
C VAL A 147 -8.69 -3.12 -12.62
N PRO A 148 -9.66 -2.31 -13.13
CA PRO A 148 -9.91 -2.25 -14.56
C PRO A 148 -8.71 -1.69 -15.34
N LEU A 149 -8.03 -0.66 -14.80
CA LEU A 149 -6.87 -0.06 -15.44
C LEU A 149 -5.72 -1.06 -15.59
N ILE A 150 -5.41 -1.80 -14.53
CA ILE A 150 -4.35 -2.82 -14.53
C ILE A 150 -4.72 -3.95 -15.49
N GLY A 151 -5.98 -4.45 -15.45
CA GLY A 151 -6.45 -5.46 -16.39
C GLY A 151 -6.34 -5.01 -17.84
N TRP A 152 -6.70 -3.76 -18.13
CA TRP A 152 -6.56 -3.19 -19.48
C TRP A 152 -5.08 -3.08 -19.91
N LEU A 153 -4.19 -2.64 -19.02
CA LEU A 153 -2.74 -2.56 -19.32
C LEU A 153 -2.13 -3.93 -19.61
N THR A 154 -2.53 -4.97 -18.89
CA THR A 154 -2.03 -6.34 -19.13
C THR A 154 -2.43 -6.90 -20.50
N THR A 155 -3.58 -6.47 -21.03
CA THR A 155 -4.07 -6.97 -22.33
C THR A 155 -3.49 -6.23 -23.53
N ILE A 156 -3.16 -4.95 -23.40
CA ILE A 156 -2.75 -4.10 -24.55
C ILE A 156 -1.23 -3.95 -24.66
N VAL A 157 -0.52 -3.90 -23.51
CA VAL A 157 0.91 -3.59 -23.53
C VAL A 157 1.72 -4.80 -23.09
N ASP A 158 1.96 -4.91 -21.80
CA ASP A 158 2.70 -5.99 -21.14
C ASP A 158 2.38 -5.92 -19.65
N TRP A 159 2.34 -7.07 -18.97
CA TRP A 159 2.07 -7.15 -17.54
C TRP A 159 3.05 -6.33 -16.68
N ARG A 160 4.27 -6.09 -17.17
CA ARG A 160 5.26 -5.26 -16.47
C ARG A 160 4.80 -3.81 -16.34
N PHE A 161 4.11 -3.27 -17.35
CA PHE A 161 3.55 -1.91 -17.30
C PHE A 161 2.35 -1.81 -16.34
N ALA A 162 1.66 -2.91 -16.10
CA ALA A 162 0.57 -2.97 -15.13
C ALA A 162 1.02 -2.73 -13.67
N ILE A 163 2.31 -2.87 -13.40
CA ILE A 163 2.92 -2.60 -12.09
C ILE A 163 3.15 -1.10 -11.86
N LEU A 164 3.30 -0.30 -12.93
CA LEU A 164 3.65 1.12 -12.83
C LEU A 164 2.69 1.97 -11.99
N PRO A 165 1.37 1.84 -12.09
CA PRO A 165 0.46 2.63 -11.26
C PRO A 165 0.72 2.46 -9.76
N ALA A 166 0.96 1.23 -9.32
CA ALA A 166 1.27 0.93 -7.93
C ALA A 166 2.64 1.49 -7.49
N ALA A 167 3.66 1.34 -8.34
CA ALA A 167 5.01 1.84 -8.06
C ALA A 167 5.04 3.37 -8.02
N ILE A 168 4.51 4.04 -9.04
CA ILE A 168 4.45 5.50 -9.13
C ILE A 168 3.63 6.08 -7.97
N GLY A 169 2.47 5.49 -7.69
CA GLY A 169 1.62 5.92 -6.59
C GLY A 169 2.31 5.80 -5.24
N SER A 170 3.07 4.72 -5.00
CA SER A 170 3.84 4.54 -3.78
C SER A 170 4.93 5.60 -3.61
N VAL A 171 5.65 5.94 -4.70
CA VAL A 171 6.65 7.01 -4.69
C VAL A 171 6.01 8.38 -4.43
N ILE A 172 4.90 8.68 -5.11
CA ILE A 172 4.16 9.94 -4.91
C ILE A 172 3.72 10.06 -3.46
N CYS A 173 3.10 9.02 -2.89
CA CYS A 173 2.64 9.05 -1.50
C CYS A 173 3.80 9.21 -0.51
N ALA A 174 4.92 8.51 -0.70
CA ALA A 174 6.10 8.66 0.14
C ALA A 174 6.66 10.09 0.07
N THR A 175 6.71 10.67 -1.13
CA THR A 175 7.16 12.05 -1.37
C THR A 175 6.22 13.07 -0.72
N LEU A 176 4.90 12.90 -0.89
CA LEU A 176 3.90 13.78 -0.27
C LEU A 176 3.97 13.71 1.26
N PHE A 177 4.12 12.53 1.84
CA PHE A 177 4.32 12.40 3.28
C PHE A 177 5.64 12.97 3.77
N PHE A 178 6.69 12.92 2.98
CA PHE A 178 7.97 13.55 3.31
C PHE A 178 7.86 15.07 3.42
N PHE A 179 7.18 15.72 2.46
CA PHE A 179 7.08 17.18 2.45
C PHE A 179 5.93 17.72 3.32
N PHE A 180 4.80 17.08 3.30
CA PHE A 180 3.57 17.59 3.95
C PHE A 180 3.14 16.76 5.17
N GLY A 181 3.74 15.60 5.40
CA GLY A 181 3.40 14.77 6.55
C GLY A 181 3.78 15.43 7.88
N LYS A 182 2.94 15.20 8.89
CA LYS A 182 3.21 15.56 10.29
C LYS A 182 2.79 14.40 11.19
N ASN A 183 3.57 14.12 12.21
CA ASN A 183 3.25 13.00 13.12
C ASN A 183 2.17 13.38 14.13
N TRP A 184 2.15 14.66 14.56
CA TRP A 184 1.26 15.17 15.60
C TRP A 184 0.75 16.57 15.27
N PRO A 185 -0.51 16.91 15.64
CA PRO A 185 -1.02 18.29 15.55
C PRO A 185 -0.16 19.30 16.30
N ALA A 186 0.40 18.89 17.44
CA ALA A 186 1.25 19.73 18.29
C ALA A 186 2.51 20.23 17.59
N GLU A 187 3.03 19.53 16.55
CA GLU A 187 4.16 20.02 15.74
C GLU A 187 3.85 21.34 15.01
N LEU A 188 2.57 21.66 14.83
CA LEU A 188 2.07 22.89 14.22
C LEU A 188 1.41 23.82 15.23
N GLY A 189 1.53 23.54 16.53
CA GLY A 189 0.83 24.29 17.57
C GLY A 189 -0.69 24.14 17.54
N LEU A 190 -1.20 23.07 16.88
CA LEU A 190 -2.62 22.82 16.75
C LEU A 190 -3.09 21.76 17.75
N LYS A 191 -4.36 21.85 18.15
CA LYS A 191 -5.08 20.78 18.83
C LYS A 191 -5.72 19.83 17.79
N PRO A 192 -6.09 18.60 18.14
CA PRO A 192 -6.93 17.76 17.28
C PRO A 192 -8.20 18.50 16.85
N TYR A 193 -8.75 18.13 15.69
CA TYR A 193 -9.96 18.78 15.16
C TYR A 193 -11.19 18.38 15.97
N GLY A 194 -11.89 19.37 16.50
CA GLY A 194 -13.05 19.28 17.39
C GLY A 194 -12.63 19.50 18.84
#